data_5b3309acfa82c4c7da295c01c4f8796f
#
_entry.id   5b3309acfa82c4c7da295c01c4f8796f
#
_cell.length_a   1.000
_cell.length_b   1.000
_cell.length_c   1.000
_cell.angle_alpha   90.00
_cell.angle_beta   90.00
_cell.angle_gamma   90.00
#
_symmetry.space_group_name_H-M   'P 1'
#
loop_
_entity.id
_entity.type
_entity.pdbx_description
1 polymer ?
#
loop_
_entity_poly.entity_id
_entity_poly.type
_entity_poly.pdbx_seq_one_letter_code
_entity_poly.pdbx_strand_id
1 'polypeptide(L)'
;MRCTLLFLFILLANRLLADNVTAEQAHALATDFFKTNVQTRSTAASPQLQLVWDGEDANTRSAGNLPAFYVFNSTDQKGFVIIAGDDVVMPVLGYSFTNSFVVDGMPSNLKSWMNGLKEQINEARETGLNTSDVVYEAWSGVSDMTTGDVVKQYQTAEWDQESPYNTLCPKIEGTQTVTGCVATAISILMRYHQWPNAGTGTLPAYSYEALVSGAKIHQNVSGRTLGHTYAWNDMPLQYDRNSSEISKNEVATLMYDCGVMAQSQFNIASAGGTGASTLTAVHGLAEYMNYNKSMLCLRREWYSDAEWIQMLENEIMTVGPVLYGGATLSNEGHQFILD
;
A
#
# COMPACT_ATOMS: atom_id res chain seq x y z
N MET A 1 72.07 -3.45 -15.03
CA MET A 1 71.02 -3.14 -14.02
C MET A 1 69.76 -2.69 -14.73
N ARG A 2 68.78 -3.55 -14.84
CA ARG A 2 67.44 -3.19 -15.36
C ARG A 2 66.53 -3.01 -14.16
N CYS A 3 66.06 -1.77 -13.97
CA CYS A 3 65.12 -1.40 -12.92
C CYS A 3 63.71 -1.67 -13.46
N THR A 4 63.05 -2.72 -12.96
CA THR A 4 61.63 -3.01 -13.28
C THR A 4 60.75 -2.25 -12.33
N LEU A 5 60.06 -1.19 -12.84
CA LEU A 5 59.06 -0.46 -12.09
C LEU A 5 57.78 -1.30 -12.02
N LEU A 6 57.46 -1.80 -10.83
CA LEU A 6 56.22 -2.50 -10.54
C LEU A 6 55.10 -1.44 -10.31
N PHE A 7 54.23 -1.22 -11.28
CA PHE A 7 53.00 -0.44 -11.08
C PHE A 7 52.01 -1.27 -10.29
N LEU A 8 51.89 -0.95 -9.00
CA LEU A 8 50.84 -1.46 -8.14
C LEU A 8 49.55 -0.73 -8.49
N PHE A 9 48.68 -1.34 -9.31
CA PHE A 9 47.31 -0.88 -9.49
C PHE A 9 46.53 -1.15 -8.20
N ILE A 10 46.41 -0.16 -7.33
CA ILE A 10 45.44 -0.18 -6.23
C ILE A 10 44.09 0.02 -6.90
N LEU A 11 43.35 -1.06 -7.13
CA LEU A 11 41.92 -1.02 -7.34
C LEU A 11 41.28 -0.51 -6.04
N LEU A 12 41.09 0.80 -5.94
CA LEU A 12 40.14 1.41 -5.01
C LEU A 12 38.76 0.90 -5.45
N ALA A 13 38.29 -0.15 -4.79
CA ALA A 13 36.88 -0.45 -4.77
C ALA A 13 36.22 0.77 -4.10
N ASN A 14 35.77 1.72 -4.90
CA ASN A 14 34.81 2.72 -4.45
C ASN A 14 33.57 1.95 -4.04
N ARG A 15 33.44 1.66 -2.75
CA ARG A 15 32.15 1.33 -2.18
C ARG A 15 31.40 2.65 -2.28
N LEU A 16 30.46 2.71 -3.21
CA LEU A 16 29.49 3.81 -3.27
C LEU A 16 28.73 3.75 -1.95
N LEU A 17 29.05 4.67 -1.05
CA LEU A 17 28.20 4.95 0.09
C LEU A 17 26.89 5.48 -0.49
N ALA A 18 25.78 5.04 0.05
CA ALA A 18 24.46 5.56 -0.30
C ALA A 18 24.46 7.09 -0.10
N ASP A 19 23.99 7.82 -1.11
CA ASP A 19 23.97 9.27 -1.13
C ASP A 19 22.53 9.79 -1.07
N ASN A 20 22.35 10.87 -0.32
CA ASN A 20 21.05 11.53 -0.23
C ASN A 20 20.70 12.20 -1.56
N VAL A 21 19.46 12.04 -1.98
CA VAL A 21 18.89 12.63 -3.19
C VAL A 21 18.30 13.99 -2.84
N THR A 22 18.72 15.05 -3.55
CA THR A 22 18.16 16.39 -3.36
C THR A 22 16.80 16.53 -4.08
N ALA A 23 16.02 17.53 -3.69
CA ALA A 23 14.73 17.82 -4.34
C ALA A 23 14.90 18.12 -5.85
N GLU A 24 16.01 18.77 -6.24
CA GLU A 24 16.31 19.06 -7.64
C GLU A 24 16.63 17.78 -8.43
N GLN A 25 17.41 16.87 -7.83
CA GLN A 25 17.70 15.56 -8.43
C GLN A 25 16.43 14.73 -8.57
N ALA A 26 15.64 14.66 -7.49
CA ALA A 26 14.36 13.96 -7.50
C ALA A 26 13.39 14.53 -8.54
N HIS A 27 13.33 15.86 -8.70
CA HIS A 27 12.49 16.50 -9.71
C HIS A 27 12.96 16.17 -11.14
N ALA A 28 14.27 16.15 -11.39
CA ALA A 28 14.81 15.76 -12.69
C ALA A 28 14.46 14.32 -13.03
N LEU A 29 14.64 13.39 -12.10
CA LEU A 29 14.29 11.98 -12.25
C LEU A 29 12.78 11.79 -12.46
N ALA A 30 11.94 12.49 -11.68
CA ALA A 30 10.49 12.48 -11.85
C ALA A 30 10.08 12.93 -13.25
N THR A 31 10.72 13.99 -13.76
CA THR A 31 10.45 14.55 -15.09
C THR A 31 10.84 13.56 -16.19
N ASP A 32 11.99 12.93 -16.08
CA ASP A 32 12.45 11.93 -17.04
C ASP A 32 11.57 10.68 -17.01
N PHE A 33 11.18 10.21 -15.82
CA PHE A 33 10.26 9.10 -15.67
C PHE A 33 8.90 9.38 -16.33
N PHE A 34 8.30 10.55 -16.08
CA PHE A 34 7.04 10.95 -16.72
C PHE A 34 7.17 11.09 -18.23
N LYS A 35 8.25 11.69 -18.70
CA LYS A 35 8.52 11.86 -20.15
C LYS A 35 8.62 10.53 -20.87
N THR A 36 9.26 9.55 -20.26
CA THR A 36 9.43 8.22 -20.83
C THR A 36 8.12 7.42 -20.86
N ASN A 37 7.29 7.53 -19.82
CA ASN A 37 6.14 6.67 -19.61
C ASN A 37 4.79 7.28 -20.04
N VAL A 38 4.69 8.60 -20.09
CA VAL A 38 3.49 9.26 -20.61
C VAL A 38 3.67 9.55 -22.08
N GLN A 39 3.06 8.73 -22.93
CA GLN A 39 2.98 9.00 -24.36
C GLN A 39 2.07 10.23 -24.57
N THR A 40 2.66 11.40 -24.55
CA THR A 40 1.94 12.63 -24.87
C THR A 40 1.56 12.62 -26.32
N ARG A 41 0.26 12.66 -26.61
CA ARG A 41 -0.29 12.97 -27.94
C ARG A 41 0.05 14.40 -28.39
N SER A 42 0.83 15.14 -27.62
CA SER A 42 1.24 16.52 -27.87
C SER A 42 2.75 16.60 -27.94
N THR A 43 3.22 17.06 -29.06
CA THR A 43 4.60 17.37 -29.37
C THR A 43 5.25 18.32 -28.35
N ALA A 44 6.37 17.86 -27.77
CA ALA A 44 7.53 18.70 -27.41
C ALA A 44 7.52 19.52 -26.11
N ALA A 45 6.56 19.46 -25.20
CA ALA A 45 6.72 20.09 -23.90
C ALA A 45 7.15 19.06 -22.85
N SER A 46 8.17 19.39 -22.04
CA SER A 46 8.53 18.58 -20.86
C SER A 46 7.36 18.57 -19.86
N PRO A 47 7.06 17.43 -19.21
CA PRO A 47 6.03 17.37 -18.18
C PRO A 47 6.26 18.44 -17.12
N GLN A 48 5.21 19.13 -16.72
CA GLN A 48 5.28 20.11 -15.65
C GLN A 48 4.94 19.42 -14.34
N LEU A 49 5.93 19.26 -13.48
CA LEU A 49 5.78 18.58 -12.19
C LEU A 49 5.95 19.59 -11.05
N GLN A 50 5.12 19.44 -10.03
CA GLN A 50 5.17 20.22 -8.80
C GLN A 50 5.41 19.32 -7.61
N LEU A 51 6.38 19.62 -6.78
CA LEU A 51 6.56 18.98 -5.47
C LEU A 51 5.36 19.33 -4.59
N VAL A 52 4.61 18.31 -4.15
CA VAL A 52 3.43 18.50 -3.30
C VAL A 52 3.67 18.01 -1.88
N TRP A 53 4.62 17.10 -1.68
CA TRP A 53 4.97 16.59 -0.35
C TRP A 53 6.36 15.95 -0.34
N ASP A 54 7.05 16.05 0.79
CA ASP A 54 8.37 15.46 1.04
C ASP A 54 8.40 14.58 2.30
N GLY A 55 7.23 14.13 2.74
CA GLY A 55 7.12 13.27 3.92
C GLY A 55 7.17 14.02 5.25
N GLU A 56 7.32 15.35 5.25
CA GLU A 56 7.38 16.16 6.46
C GLU A 56 6.11 17.02 6.60
N ASP A 57 5.60 17.11 7.81
CA ASP A 57 4.57 18.09 8.12
C ASP A 57 5.20 19.48 8.21
N ALA A 58 4.55 20.48 7.66
CA ALA A 58 5.06 21.86 7.62
C ALA A 58 5.44 22.42 9.01
N ASN A 59 4.85 21.87 10.08
CA ASN A 59 5.05 22.29 11.46
C ASN A 59 6.14 21.50 12.20
N THR A 60 6.64 20.41 11.66
CA THR A 60 7.63 19.51 12.31
C THR A 60 8.98 19.47 11.61
N ARG A 61 9.14 20.26 10.56
CA ARG A 61 10.37 20.31 9.77
C ARG A 61 11.55 20.78 10.64
N SER A 62 12.40 19.85 11.06
CA SER A 62 13.66 20.16 11.74
C SER A 62 14.73 20.50 10.68
N ALA A 63 15.45 21.60 10.90
CA ALA A 63 16.59 21.93 10.06
C ALA A 63 17.66 20.83 10.22
N GLY A 64 17.80 19.99 9.18
CA GLY A 64 18.79 18.89 9.14
C GLY A 64 18.19 17.51 8.85
N ASN A 65 16.88 17.32 8.91
CA ASN A 65 16.25 16.08 8.44
C ASN A 65 16.17 16.08 6.91
N LEU A 66 16.80 15.09 6.30
CA LEU A 66 16.72 14.87 4.87
C LEU A 66 15.41 14.14 4.55
N PRO A 67 14.62 14.60 3.56
CA PRO A 67 13.40 13.92 3.15
C PRO A 67 13.68 12.46 2.79
N ALA A 68 12.81 11.57 3.24
CA ALA A 68 12.91 10.15 2.88
C ALA A 68 12.42 9.90 1.44
N PHE A 69 11.52 10.75 0.95
CA PHE A 69 11.00 10.72 -0.41
C PHE A 69 10.45 12.09 -0.83
N TYR A 70 10.15 12.22 -2.11
CA TYR A 70 9.52 13.39 -2.71
C TYR A 70 8.33 12.97 -3.56
N VAL A 71 7.20 13.61 -3.38
CA VAL A 71 5.97 13.37 -4.15
C VAL A 71 5.74 14.53 -5.12
N PHE A 72 5.73 14.23 -6.41
CA PHE A 72 5.48 15.20 -7.46
C PHE A 72 4.15 14.92 -8.15
N ASN A 73 3.29 15.93 -8.25
CA ASN A 73 2.10 15.89 -9.09
C ASN A 73 2.38 16.53 -10.45
N SER A 74 1.79 15.98 -11.49
CA SER A 74 1.72 16.67 -12.79
C SER A 74 0.71 17.82 -12.71
N THR A 75 1.07 18.98 -13.27
CA THR A 75 0.23 20.18 -13.29
C THR A 75 -0.50 20.39 -14.62
N ASP A 76 -0.05 19.74 -15.68
CA ASP A 76 -0.59 19.82 -17.02
C ASP A 76 -1.50 18.65 -17.38
N GLN A 77 -1.46 17.59 -16.60
CA GLN A 77 -2.30 16.39 -16.73
C GLN A 77 -2.52 15.75 -15.37
N LYS A 78 -3.30 14.67 -15.31
CA LYS A 78 -3.37 13.85 -14.10
C LYS A 78 -2.11 13.00 -13.97
N GLY A 79 -1.73 12.72 -12.73
CA GLY A 79 -0.65 11.81 -12.43
C GLY A 79 0.25 12.32 -11.30
N PHE A 80 0.94 11.37 -10.68
CA PHE A 80 1.98 11.65 -9.67
C PHE A 80 3.10 10.62 -9.75
N VAL A 81 4.24 10.95 -9.17
CA VAL A 81 5.34 10.01 -8.92
C VAL A 81 5.96 10.29 -7.55
N ILE A 82 6.36 9.23 -6.87
CA ILE A 82 7.08 9.25 -5.61
C ILE A 82 8.52 8.82 -5.89
N ILE A 83 9.47 9.72 -5.66
CA ILE A 83 10.90 9.47 -5.83
C ILE A 83 11.54 9.31 -4.45
N ALA A 84 12.40 8.31 -4.28
CA ALA A 84 13.16 8.11 -3.07
C ALA A 84 14.10 9.30 -2.78
N GLY A 85 14.26 9.62 -1.51
CA GLY A 85 15.19 10.65 -1.04
C GLY A 85 16.58 10.11 -0.74
N ASP A 86 16.85 8.86 -1.09
CA ASP A 86 18.13 8.19 -0.88
C ASP A 86 18.35 7.08 -1.92
N ASP A 87 19.57 6.93 -2.41
CA ASP A 87 19.90 5.95 -3.43
C ASP A 87 20.15 4.52 -2.87
N VAL A 88 19.96 4.32 -1.59
CA VAL A 88 19.98 2.99 -0.94
C VAL A 88 18.75 2.14 -1.29
N VAL A 89 17.69 2.76 -1.75
CA VAL A 89 16.43 2.10 -2.14
C VAL A 89 16.10 2.39 -3.62
N MET A 90 15.10 1.70 -4.16
CA MET A 90 14.65 1.90 -5.55
C MET A 90 14.27 3.37 -5.81
N PRO A 91 14.64 3.95 -6.97
CA PRO A 91 14.41 5.36 -7.26
C PRO A 91 12.94 5.75 -7.33
N VAL A 92 12.07 4.93 -7.94
CA VAL A 92 10.64 5.16 -8.05
C VAL A 92 9.92 4.26 -7.06
N LEU A 93 9.29 4.87 -6.04
CA LEU A 93 8.59 4.17 -4.97
C LEU A 93 7.10 3.94 -5.29
N GLY A 94 6.54 4.77 -6.16
CA GLY A 94 5.16 4.65 -6.59
C GLY A 94 4.79 5.72 -7.62
N TYR A 95 3.76 5.47 -8.41
CA TYR A 95 3.28 6.42 -9.41
C TYR A 95 1.82 6.17 -9.79
N SER A 96 1.22 7.16 -10.42
CA SER A 96 -0.05 7.05 -11.15
C SER A 96 -0.01 8.00 -12.35
N PHE A 97 -0.64 7.62 -13.44
CA PHE A 97 -0.82 8.50 -14.61
C PHE A 97 -2.28 8.97 -14.75
N THR A 98 -3.16 8.53 -13.86
CA THR A 98 -4.60 8.80 -13.94
C THR A 98 -5.13 9.66 -12.80
N ASN A 99 -4.45 9.67 -11.64
CA ASN A 99 -4.85 10.41 -10.45
C ASN A 99 -3.71 11.24 -9.90
N SER A 100 -4.01 12.40 -9.32
CA SER A 100 -3.04 13.21 -8.58
C SER A 100 -2.96 12.75 -7.13
N PHE A 101 -1.79 12.89 -6.51
CA PHE A 101 -1.62 12.61 -5.10
C PHE A 101 -2.24 13.73 -4.25
N VAL A 102 -3.05 13.36 -3.26
CA VAL A 102 -3.74 14.29 -2.38
C VAL A 102 -3.16 14.14 -0.97
N VAL A 103 -2.59 15.21 -0.45
CA VAL A 103 -1.97 15.23 0.90
C VAL A 103 -3.03 15.48 1.97
N ASP A 104 -3.88 16.51 1.76
CA ASP A 104 -4.93 16.86 2.69
C ASP A 104 -6.08 15.85 2.63
N GLY A 105 -6.42 15.25 3.78
CA GLY A 105 -7.43 14.21 3.83
C GLY A 105 -6.95 12.86 3.28
N MET A 106 -5.64 12.62 3.29
CA MET A 106 -5.05 11.34 2.91
C MET A 106 -5.68 10.20 3.73
N PRO A 107 -6.15 9.12 3.07
CA PRO A 107 -6.67 7.94 3.74
C PRO A 107 -5.68 7.37 4.77
N SER A 108 -6.18 6.88 5.90
CA SER A 108 -5.33 6.42 7.00
C SER A 108 -4.39 5.29 6.60
N ASN A 109 -4.84 4.38 5.73
CA ASN A 109 -4.03 3.30 5.18
C ASN A 109 -2.87 3.83 4.32
N LEU A 110 -3.13 4.80 3.43
CA LEU A 110 -2.09 5.42 2.62
C LEU A 110 -1.10 6.19 3.51
N LYS A 111 -1.60 6.93 4.51
CA LYS A 111 -0.75 7.63 5.47
C LYS A 111 0.15 6.67 6.24
N SER A 112 -0.38 5.54 6.69
CA SER A 112 0.38 4.50 7.38
C SER A 112 1.47 3.90 6.47
N TRP A 113 1.12 3.60 5.21
CA TRP A 113 2.07 3.08 4.22
C TRP A 113 3.20 4.09 3.92
N MET A 114 2.88 5.37 3.74
CA MET A 114 3.88 6.42 3.50
C MET A 114 4.80 6.62 4.72
N ASN A 115 4.26 6.53 5.94
CA ASN A 115 5.07 6.56 7.15
C ASN A 115 6.01 5.36 7.23
N GLY A 116 5.53 4.16 6.91
CA GLY A 116 6.35 2.96 6.85
C GLY A 116 7.49 3.06 5.83
N LEU A 117 7.25 3.64 4.65
CA LEU A 117 8.31 3.93 3.68
C LEU A 117 9.37 4.88 4.27
N LYS A 118 8.91 5.95 4.93
CA LYS A 118 9.80 6.92 5.59
C LYS A 118 10.69 6.25 6.64
N GLU A 119 10.11 5.41 7.49
CA GLU A 119 10.84 4.68 8.53
C GLU A 119 11.88 3.74 7.92
N GLN A 120 11.51 2.96 6.91
CA GLN A 120 12.42 2.03 6.23
C GLN A 120 13.61 2.74 5.59
N ILE A 121 13.39 3.87 4.90
CA ILE A 121 14.46 4.63 4.26
C ILE A 121 15.39 5.23 5.33
N ASN A 122 14.84 5.75 6.42
CA ASN A 122 15.65 6.29 7.51
C ASN A 122 16.46 5.19 8.22
N GLU A 123 15.87 4.01 8.46
CA GLU A 123 16.59 2.86 9.02
C GLU A 123 17.73 2.40 8.09
N ALA A 124 17.48 2.38 6.77
CA ALA A 124 18.52 2.04 5.79
C ALA A 124 19.71 3.03 5.85
N ARG A 125 19.43 4.33 6.00
CA ARG A 125 20.44 5.37 6.19
C ARG A 125 21.23 5.17 7.49
N GLU A 126 20.53 4.98 8.62
CA GLU A 126 21.13 4.84 9.95
C GLU A 126 22.00 3.57 10.06
N THR A 127 21.60 2.50 9.42
CA THR A 127 22.34 1.24 9.42
C THR A 127 23.50 1.23 8.41
N GLY A 128 23.62 2.25 7.56
CA GLY A 128 24.66 2.36 6.54
C GLY A 128 24.61 1.20 5.55
N LEU A 129 23.40 0.81 5.13
CA LEU A 129 23.24 -0.23 4.10
C LEU A 129 23.92 0.23 2.81
N ASN A 130 24.66 -0.68 2.19
CA ASN A 130 25.21 -0.42 0.86
C ASN A 130 24.12 -0.60 -0.19
N THR A 131 24.12 0.26 -1.19
CA THR A 131 23.26 0.12 -2.37
C THR A 131 23.55 -1.24 -3.04
N SER A 132 22.51 -2.03 -3.31
CA SER A 132 22.66 -3.28 -4.06
C SER A 132 22.88 -3.00 -5.55
N ASP A 133 23.48 -3.96 -6.27
CA ASP A 133 23.71 -3.82 -7.72
C ASP A 133 22.40 -3.53 -8.49
N VAL A 134 21.30 -4.16 -8.09
CA VAL A 134 19.98 -3.96 -8.70
C VAL A 134 19.48 -2.52 -8.48
N VAL A 135 19.62 -1.98 -7.26
CA VAL A 135 19.24 -0.61 -6.94
C VAL A 135 20.13 0.39 -7.67
N TYR A 136 21.44 0.15 -7.70
CA TYR A 136 22.39 0.99 -8.44
C TYR A 136 22.08 1.03 -9.96
N GLU A 137 21.78 -0.10 -10.57
CA GLU A 137 21.36 -0.16 -11.96
C GLU A 137 20.05 0.58 -12.19
N ALA A 138 19.07 0.44 -11.28
CA ALA A 138 17.81 1.17 -11.36
C ALA A 138 18.01 2.70 -11.33
N TRP A 139 18.88 3.22 -10.45
CA TRP A 139 19.21 4.65 -10.42
C TRP A 139 19.91 5.12 -11.68
N SER A 140 20.79 4.29 -12.24
CA SER A 140 21.50 4.60 -13.49
C SER A 140 20.59 4.60 -14.73
N GLY A 141 19.48 3.85 -14.66
CA GLY A 141 18.55 3.63 -15.76
C GLY A 141 17.19 4.32 -15.60
N VAL A 142 16.99 5.23 -14.63
CA VAL A 142 15.68 5.86 -14.37
C VAL A 142 15.10 6.56 -15.60
N SER A 143 15.96 7.20 -16.42
CA SER A 143 15.53 7.85 -17.67
C SER A 143 14.97 6.85 -18.71
N ASP A 144 15.38 5.61 -18.63
CA ASP A 144 14.99 4.52 -19.52
C ASP A 144 13.96 3.56 -18.88
N MET A 145 13.58 3.81 -17.61
CA MET A 145 12.56 3.02 -16.93
C MET A 145 11.21 3.17 -17.63
N THR A 146 10.81 2.16 -18.33
CA THR A 146 9.46 2.06 -18.88
C THR A 146 8.57 1.26 -17.92
N THR A 147 7.36 1.74 -17.71
CA THR A 147 6.32 0.90 -17.11
C THR A 147 5.90 -0.12 -18.17
N GLY A 148 5.69 -1.35 -17.73
CA GLY A 148 5.16 -2.39 -18.63
C GLY A 148 3.81 -1.97 -19.25
N ASP A 149 3.47 -2.54 -20.38
CA ASP A 149 2.16 -2.37 -20.96
C ASP A 149 1.09 -2.87 -19.99
N VAL A 150 0.00 -2.12 -19.84
CA VAL A 150 -1.17 -2.59 -19.11
C VAL A 150 -1.83 -3.70 -19.95
N VAL A 151 -1.57 -4.95 -19.57
CA VAL A 151 -2.11 -6.10 -20.27
C VAL A 151 -3.57 -6.33 -19.91
N LYS A 152 -3.94 -6.06 -18.65
CA LYS A 152 -5.29 -6.19 -18.14
C LYS A 152 -5.48 -5.22 -16.98
N GLN A 153 -6.61 -4.53 -16.96
CA GLN A 153 -6.99 -3.65 -15.88
C GLN A 153 -8.34 -4.08 -15.33
N TYR A 154 -8.42 -4.25 -14.02
CA TYR A 154 -9.66 -4.52 -13.34
C TYR A 154 -10.23 -3.25 -12.72
N GLN A 155 -11.55 -3.17 -12.66
CA GLN A 155 -12.23 -2.11 -11.92
C GLN A 155 -12.55 -2.60 -10.51
N THR A 156 -11.60 -2.45 -9.61
CA THR A 156 -11.81 -2.71 -8.19
C THR A 156 -12.34 -1.48 -7.47
N ALA A 157 -12.90 -1.66 -6.28
CA ALA A 157 -13.45 -0.55 -5.51
C ALA A 157 -12.33 0.25 -4.83
N GLU A 158 -12.46 1.58 -4.85
CA GLU A 158 -11.55 2.51 -4.20
C GLU A 158 -12.01 2.81 -2.76
N TRP A 159 -12.17 1.76 -1.96
CA TRP A 159 -12.70 1.87 -0.61
C TRP A 159 -11.61 2.12 0.42
N ASP A 160 -12.00 2.78 1.50
CA ASP A 160 -11.15 3.22 2.60
C ASP A 160 -11.53 2.49 3.90
N GLN A 161 -10.86 2.84 5.00
CA GLN A 161 -11.06 2.27 6.32
C GLN A 161 -11.87 3.16 7.27
N GLU A 162 -12.16 4.38 6.89
CA GLU A 162 -12.89 5.37 7.69
C GLU A 162 -14.36 5.48 7.26
N SER A 163 -15.03 6.59 7.56
CA SER A 163 -16.43 6.78 7.19
C SER A 163 -16.62 6.88 5.68
N PRO A 164 -17.61 6.19 5.08
CA PRO A 164 -18.74 5.49 5.73
C PRO A 164 -18.45 4.02 6.10
N TYR A 165 -17.31 3.48 5.73
CA TYR A 165 -16.98 2.05 5.80
C TYR A 165 -16.95 1.50 7.23
N ASN A 166 -16.52 2.31 8.19
CA ASN A 166 -16.33 1.90 9.59
C ASN A 166 -17.51 2.21 10.52
N THR A 167 -18.66 2.64 10.00
CA THR A 167 -19.77 3.11 10.84
C THR A 167 -20.32 2.06 11.80
N LEU A 168 -20.16 0.76 11.48
CA LEU A 168 -20.54 -0.35 12.34
C LEU A 168 -19.40 -0.89 13.22
N CYS A 169 -18.17 -0.45 12.99
CA CYS A 169 -17.04 -0.87 13.83
C CYS A 169 -17.20 -0.37 15.28
N PRO A 170 -16.63 -1.06 16.28
CA PRO A 170 -16.72 -0.64 17.67
C PRO A 170 -16.04 0.71 17.91
N LYS A 171 -16.37 1.34 19.02
CA LYS A 171 -15.71 2.56 19.48
C LYS A 171 -14.81 2.26 20.68
N ILE A 172 -13.66 2.92 20.74
CA ILE A 172 -12.79 2.91 21.91
C ILE A 172 -12.81 4.32 22.51
N GLU A 173 -13.21 4.43 23.78
CA GLU A 173 -13.34 5.71 24.51
C GLU A 173 -14.13 6.77 23.72
N GLY A 174 -15.19 6.33 23.01
CA GLY A 174 -16.04 7.21 22.20
C GLY A 174 -15.53 7.51 20.82
N THR A 175 -14.28 7.16 20.47
CA THR A 175 -13.67 7.36 19.16
C THR A 175 -13.95 6.15 18.26
N GLN A 176 -14.36 6.41 17.02
CA GLN A 176 -14.64 5.37 16.02
C GLN A 176 -13.33 4.66 15.62
N THR A 177 -13.33 3.32 15.65
CA THR A 177 -12.21 2.54 15.12
C THR A 177 -12.29 2.44 13.61
N VAL A 178 -11.16 2.13 12.94
CA VAL A 178 -11.11 1.88 11.50
C VAL A 178 -11.39 0.41 11.18
N THR A 179 -11.80 0.11 9.94
CA THR A 179 -12.09 -1.27 9.50
C THR A 179 -10.87 -2.18 9.52
N GLY A 180 -9.68 -1.64 9.25
CA GLY A 180 -8.43 -2.37 9.07
C GLY A 180 -8.20 -2.81 7.61
N CYS A 181 -6.93 -2.87 7.23
CA CYS A 181 -6.54 -3.16 5.85
C CYS A 181 -7.02 -4.55 5.37
N VAL A 182 -7.00 -5.56 6.24
CA VAL A 182 -7.41 -6.93 5.89
C VAL A 182 -8.91 -6.97 5.56
N ALA A 183 -9.76 -6.41 6.43
CA ALA A 183 -11.20 -6.36 6.19
C ALA A 183 -11.54 -5.55 4.94
N THR A 184 -10.87 -4.42 4.74
CA THR A 184 -11.07 -3.56 3.56
C THR A 184 -10.69 -4.28 2.27
N ALA A 185 -9.49 -4.87 2.20
CA ALA A 185 -9.02 -5.58 1.01
C ALA A 185 -9.92 -6.77 0.66
N ILE A 186 -10.35 -7.56 1.66
CA ILE A 186 -11.30 -8.66 1.44
C ILE A 186 -12.64 -8.15 0.93
N SER A 187 -13.16 -7.08 1.51
CA SER A 187 -14.43 -6.48 1.07
C SER A 187 -14.37 -5.99 -0.37
N ILE A 188 -13.25 -5.39 -0.79
CA ILE A 188 -13.00 -4.99 -2.17
C ILE A 188 -12.99 -6.21 -3.10
N LEU A 189 -12.30 -7.29 -2.71
CA LEU A 189 -12.27 -8.54 -3.48
C LEU A 189 -13.66 -9.16 -3.60
N MET A 190 -14.42 -9.23 -2.50
CA MET A 190 -15.80 -9.73 -2.50
C MET A 190 -16.71 -8.86 -3.38
N ARG A 191 -16.55 -7.54 -3.36
CA ARG A 191 -17.28 -6.61 -4.23
C ARG A 191 -16.94 -6.80 -5.70
N TYR A 192 -15.69 -7.05 -6.03
CA TYR A 192 -15.27 -7.35 -7.41
C TYR A 192 -15.96 -8.61 -7.95
N HIS A 193 -15.96 -9.69 -7.16
CA HIS A 193 -16.62 -10.95 -7.52
C HIS A 193 -18.13 -10.91 -7.37
N GLN A 194 -18.70 -9.92 -6.66
CA GLN A 194 -20.10 -9.89 -6.23
C GLN A 194 -20.53 -11.20 -5.56
N TRP A 195 -19.67 -11.72 -4.69
CA TRP A 195 -19.82 -13.02 -4.05
C TRP A 195 -19.44 -12.99 -2.56
N PRO A 196 -20.13 -13.74 -1.69
CA PRO A 196 -21.35 -14.54 -1.93
C PRO A 196 -22.61 -13.65 -1.98
N ASN A 197 -23.75 -14.24 -2.34
CA ASN A 197 -25.03 -13.53 -2.18
C ASN A 197 -25.32 -13.20 -0.70
N ALA A 198 -24.98 -14.13 0.21
CA ALA A 198 -25.03 -13.95 1.65
C ALA A 198 -23.99 -14.84 2.32
N GLY A 199 -23.43 -14.40 3.44
CA GLY A 199 -22.64 -15.25 4.32
C GLY A 199 -23.51 -16.26 5.05
N THR A 200 -22.90 -17.33 5.59
CA THR A 200 -23.60 -18.41 6.29
C THR A 200 -23.03 -18.67 7.69
N GLY A 201 -23.86 -19.11 8.62
CA GLY A 201 -23.46 -19.47 9.98
C GLY A 201 -23.35 -18.25 10.91
N THR A 202 -22.59 -18.43 11.98
CA THR A 202 -22.39 -17.39 13.02
C THR A 202 -20.91 -17.21 13.27
N LEU A 203 -20.42 -15.99 13.05
CA LEU A 203 -19.07 -15.58 13.40
C LEU A 203 -18.93 -15.61 14.94
N PRO A 204 -17.84 -16.20 15.48
CA PRO A 204 -17.67 -16.32 16.93
C PRO A 204 -17.41 -14.95 17.57
N ALA A 205 -17.85 -14.80 18.82
CA ALA A 205 -17.43 -13.70 19.67
C ALA A 205 -15.96 -13.87 20.08
N TYR A 206 -15.26 -12.78 20.25
CA TYR A 206 -13.86 -12.77 20.70
C TYR A 206 -13.54 -11.50 21.52
N SER A 207 -12.39 -11.51 22.19
CA SER A 207 -11.90 -10.35 22.92
C SER A 207 -10.40 -10.15 22.63
N TYR A 208 -9.94 -8.93 22.81
CA TYR A 208 -8.53 -8.55 22.62
C TYR A 208 -8.18 -7.31 23.46
N GLU A 209 -6.91 -7.00 23.58
CA GLU A 209 -6.39 -5.78 24.21
C GLU A 209 -6.01 -4.77 23.13
N ALA A 210 -6.75 -3.68 23.01
CA ALA A 210 -6.34 -2.54 22.17
C ALA A 210 -5.29 -1.70 22.89
N LEU A 211 -4.24 -1.30 22.17
CA LEU A 211 -3.20 -0.41 22.71
C LEU A 211 -3.50 1.02 22.24
N VAL A 212 -3.85 1.91 23.18
CA VAL A 212 -4.12 3.33 22.90
C VAL A 212 -3.29 4.19 23.82
N SER A 213 -2.43 5.03 23.27
CA SER A 213 -1.52 5.92 24.06
C SER A 213 -0.72 5.17 25.12
N GLY A 214 -0.31 3.93 24.86
CA GLY A 214 0.43 3.09 25.81
C GLY A 214 -0.44 2.34 26.82
N ALA A 215 -1.74 2.59 26.90
CA ALA A 215 -2.67 1.87 27.76
C ALA A 215 -3.32 0.69 27.02
N LYS A 216 -3.45 -0.46 27.71
CA LYS A 216 -4.22 -1.61 27.23
C LYS A 216 -5.68 -1.45 27.60
N ILE A 217 -6.55 -1.45 26.60
CA ILE A 217 -7.99 -1.31 26.76
C ILE A 217 -8.66 -2.60 26.29
N HIS A 218 -9.27 -3.34 27.22
CA HIS A 218 -9.98 -4.57 26.93
C HIS A 218 -11.19 -4.31 26.03
N GLN A 219 -11.27 -5.04 24.93
CA GLN A 219 -12.36 -4.95 23.96
C GLN A 219 -13.04 -6.29 23.78
N ASN A 220 -14.36 -6.27 23.68
CA ASN A 220 -15.19 -7.43 23.36
C ASN A 220 -15.90 -7.19 22.05
N VAL A 221 -15.78 -8.14 21.12
CA VAL A 221 -16.53 -8.18 19.86
C VAL A 221 -17.57 -9.29 19.96
N SER A 222 -18.84 -8.91 19.85
CA SER A 222 -19.94 -9.86 19.88
C SER A 222 -19.94 -10.75 18.65
N GLY A 223 -20.34 -12.00 18.81
CA GLY A 223 -20.60 -12.89 17.69
C GLY A 223 -21.67 -12.31 16.75
N ARG A 224 -21.60 -12.66 15.47
CA ARG A 224 -22.49 -12.12 14.46
C ARG A 224 -23.10 -13.21 13.60
N THR A 225 -24.41 -13.37 13.63
CA THR A 225 -25.11 -14.28 12.71
C THR A 225 -25.15 -13.64 11.32
N LEU A 226 -24.64 -14.37 10.35
CA LEU A 226 -24.66 -13.99 8.94
C LEU A 226 -26.01 -14.39 8.31
N GLY A 227 -26.22 -14.03 7.06
CA GLY A 227 -27.46 -14.30 6.31
C GLY A 227 -28.09 -13.06 5.71
N HIS A 228 -27.49 -11.88 6.00
CA HIS A 228 -27.82 -10.67 5.27
C HIS A 228 -27.44 -10.84 3.80
N THR A 229 -28.37 -10.52 2.90
CA THR A 229 -28.09 -10.50 1.46
C THR A 229 -27.33 -9.26 1.11
N TYR A 230 -26.10 -9.41 0.63
CA TYR A 230 -25.28 -8.27 0.21
C TYR A 230 -25.83 -7.66 -1.08
N ALA A 231 -26.28 -6.42 -1.01
CA ALA A 231 -26.82 -5.68 -2.16
C ALA A 231 -25.68 -5.12 -3.00
N TRP A 232 -24.98 -5.98 -3.74
CA TRP A 232 -23.76 -5.63 -4.50
C TRP A 232 -23.96 -4.44 -5.45
N ASN A 233 -25.15 -4.29 -6.03
CA ASN A 233 -25.49 -3.17 -6.91
C ASN A 233 -25.60 -1.83 -6.16
N ASP A 234 -25.86 -1.87 -4.85
CA ASP A 234 -25.95 -0.68 -4.01
C ASP A 234 -24.61 -0.28 -3.40
N MET A 235 -23.53 -1.01 -3.71
CA MET A 235 -22.16 -0.72 -3.29
C MET A 235 -21.36 -0.14 -4.46
N PRO A 236 -21.32 1.20 -4.68
CA PRO A 236 -20.53 1.81 -5.75
C PRO A 236 -19.03 1.58 -5.53
N LEU A 237 -18.24 1.73 -6.59
CA LEU A 237 -16.78 1.60 -6.51
C LEU A 237 -16.13 2.74 -5.71
N GLN A 238 -16.79 3.90 -5.64
CA GLN A 238 -16.36 5.06 -4.86
C GLN A 238 -17.54 5.63 -4.09
N TYR A 239 -17.29 6.12 -2.89
CA TYR A 239 -18.26 6.82 -2.06
C TYR A 239 -17.94 8.30 -1.99
N ASP A 240 -18.99 9.13 -2.04
CA ASP A 240 -18.92 10.56 -1.85
C ASP A 240 -19.98 11.04 -0.84
N ARG A 241 -20.00 12.34 -0.59
CA ARG A 241 -20.98 12.97 0.30
C ARG A 241 -22.45 12.81 -0.14
N ASN A 242 -22.70 12.51 -1.43
CA ASN A 242 -24.02 12.34 -2.00
C ASN A 242 -24.48 10.87 -2.03
N SER A 243 -23.59 9.95 -1.70
CA SER A 243 -23.93 8.52 -1.62
C SER A 243 -25.06 8.30 -0.61
N SER A 244 -26.05 7.46 -0.99
CA SER A 244 -27.24 7.22 -0.17
C SER A 244 -26.87 6.50 1.15
N GLU A 245 -27.68 6.71 2.19
CA GLU A 245 -27.49 6.01 3.47
C GLU A 245 -27.68 4.50 3.34
N ILE A 246 -28.54 4.03 2.41
CA ILE A 246 -28.67 2.61 2.10
C ILE A 246 -27.33 2.05 1.61
N SER A 247 -26.73 2.71 0.63
CA SER A 247 -25.46 2.35 0.06
C SER A 247 -24.32 2.35 1.10
N LYS A 248 -24.27 3.37 1.95
CA LYS A 248 -23.28 3.46 3.05
C LYS A 248 -23.45 2.34 4.08
N ASN A 249 -24.71 2.01 4.43
CA ASN A 249 -25.00 0.92 5.36
C ASN A 249 -24.63 -0.46 4.78
N GLU A 250 -24.83 -0.67 3.47
CA GLU A 250 -24.46 -1.93 2.82
C GLU A 250 -22.94 -2.16 2.87
N VAL A 251 -22.15 -1.17 2.49
CA VAL A 251 -20.68 -1.33 2.55
C VAL A 251 -20.17 -1.46 3.99
N ALA A 252 -20.74 -0.71 4.95
CA ALA A 252 -20.38 -0.82 6.36
C ALA A 252 -20.73 -2.21 6.93
N THR A 253 -21.84 -2.80 6.50
CA THR A 253 -22.23 -4.15 6.87
C THR A 253 -21.22 -5.17 6.37
N LEU A 254 -20.87 -5.12 5.09
CA LEU A 254 -19.86 -6.00 4.50
C LEU A 254 -18.50 -5.86 5.21
N MET A 255 -18.04 -4.62 5.42
CA MET A 255 -16.77 -4.31 6.08
C MET A 255 -16.73 -4.85 7.51
N TYR A 256 -17.81 -4.70 8.26
CA TYR A 256 -17.88 -5.19 9.63
C TYR A 256 -17.98 -6.71 9.68
N ASP A 257 -18.72 -7.36 8.78
CA ASP A 257 -18.76 -8.82 8.65
C ASP A 257 -17.36 -9.37 8.36
N CYS A 258 -16.63 -8.79 7.41
CA CYS A 258 -15.24 -9.14 7.10
C CYS A 258 -14.30 -8.92 8.29
N GLY A 259 -14.47 -7.82 9.01
CA GLY A 259 -13.66 -7.51 10.19
C GLY A 259 -13.87 -8.49 11.34
N VAL A 260 -15.12 -8.85 11.64
CA VAL A 260 -15.44 -9.87 12.67
C VAL A 260 -14.96 -11.25 12.22
N MET A 261 -15.14 -11.61 10.95
CA MET A 261 -14.67 -12.85 10.36
C MET A 261 -13.15 -13.01 10.46
N ALA A 262 -12.42 -11.95 10.23
CA ALA A 262 -10.96 -11.92 10.35
C ALA A 262 -10.46 -11.83 11.81
N GLN A 263 -11.36 -11.79 12.79
CA GLN A 263 -11.06 -11.52 14.21
C GLN A 263 -10.21 -10.26 14.39
N SER A 264 -10.61 -9.18 13.72
CA SER A 264 -9.88 -7.92 13.73
C SER A 264 -9.74 -7.33 15.13
N GLN A 265 -8.53 -6.91 15.48
CA GLN A 265 -8.27 -6.12 16.67
C GLN A 265 -8.55 -4.65 16.33
N PHE A 266 -9.83 -4.27 16.36
CA PHE A 266 -10.29 -2.94 16.02
C PHE A 266 -9.60 -1.89 16.88
N ASN A 267 -9.01 -0.86 16.25
CA ASN A 267 -8.36 0.22 16.96
C ASN A 267 -8.57 1.56 16.21
N ILE A 268 -8.29 2.65 16.91
CA ILE A 268 -8.39 4.00 16.33
C ILE A 268 -7.18 4.26 15.42
N ALA A 269 -7.37 5.05 14.37
CA ALA A 269 -6.32 5.35 13.39
C ALA A 269 -5.06 5.94 14.03
N SER A 270 -5.23 6.86 15.00
CA SER A 270 -4.11 7.52 15.71
C SER A 270 -3.31 6.59 16.63
N ALA A 271 -3.79 5.38 16.88
CA ALA A 271 -3.12 4.37 17.73
C ALA A 271 -2.62 3.17 16.91
N GLY A 272 -2.30 3.38 15.63
CA GLY A 272 -1.78 2.35 14.73
C GLY A 272 -2.85 1.60 13.92
N GLY A 273 -4.14 1.93 14.15
CA GLY A 273 -5.24 1.33 13.37
C GLY A 273 -5.56 -0.12 13.74
N THR A 274 -6.43 -0.73 12.96
CA THR A 274 -6.97 -2.08 13.17
C THR A 274 -6.12 -3.12 12.45
N GLY A 275 -5.69 -4.14 13.17
CA GLY A 275 -4.92 -5.28 12.65
C GLY A 275 -5.74 -6.58 12.61
N ALA A 276 -5.42 -7.46 11.66
CA ALA A 276 -5.97 -8.79 11.58
C ALA A 276 -5.00 -9.78 10.90
N SER A 277 -5.20 -11.08 11.15
CA SER A 277 -4.44 -12.13 10.47
C SER A 277 -5.06 -12.45 9.12
N THR A 278 -4.29 -12.33 8.04
CA THR A 278 -4.70 -12.73 6.69
C THR A 278 -5.09 -14.21 6.66
N LEU A 279 -4.37 -15.08 7.36
CA LEU A 279 -4.69 -16.51 7.39
C LEU A 279 -6.04 -16.77 8.04
N THR A 280 -6.36 -16.11 9.15
CA THR A 280 -7.69 -16.20 9.79
C THR A 280 -8.78 -15.73 8.83
N ALA A 281 -8.53 -14.65 8.12
CA ALA A 281 -9.46 -14.10 7.15
C ALA A 281 -9.70 -15.05 5.96
N VAL A 282 -8.67 -15.66 5.40
CA VAL A 282 -8.78 -16.64 4.30
C VAL A 282 -9.56 -17.88 4.75
N HIS A 283 -9.31 -18.39 5.95
CA HIS A 283 -10.11 -19.49 6.51
C HIS A 283 -11.58 -19.09 6.67
N GLY A 284 -11.84 -17.87 7.15
CA GLY A 284 -13.19 -17.33 7.28
C GLY A 284 -13.93 -17.21 5.94
N LEU A 285 -13.25 -16.77 4.88
CA LEU A 285 -13.83 -16.75 3.53
C LEU A 285 -14.31 -18.13 3.08
N ALA A 286 -13.54 -19.18 3.35
CA ALA A 286 -13.89 -20.54 3.01
C ALA A 286 -15.01 -21.10 3.89
N GLU A 287 -15.06 -20.74 5.17
CA GLU A 287 -16.00 -21.28 6.15
C GLU A 287 -17.36 -20.57 6.11
N TYR A 288 -17.33 -19.23 6.03
CA TYR A 288 -18.53 -18.40 6.20
C TYR A 288 -19.02 -17.72 4.92
N MET A 289 -18.12 -17.50 3.94
CA MET A 289 -18.43 -16.74 2.73
C MET A 289 -18.47 -17.60 1.46
N ASN A 290 -18.55 -18.91 1.62
CA ASN A 290 -18.66 -19.87 0.50
C ASN A 290 -17.56 -19.75 -0.56
N TYR A 291 -16.38 -19.28 -0.19
CA TYR A 291 -15.20 -19.32 -1.07
C TYR A 291 -14.63 -20.74 -1.12
N ASN A 292 -13.81 -21.00 -2.13
CA ASN A 292 -13.24 -22.32 -2.33
C ASN A 292 -12.29 -22.69 -1.18
N LYS A 293 -12.49 -23.84 -0.57
CA LYS A 293 -11.63 -24.36 0.52
C LYS A 293 -10.22 -24.70 0.08
N SER A 294 -9.97 -24.77 -1.22
CA SER A 294 -8.63 -24.96 -1.79
C SER A 294 -7.87 -23.66 -2.07
N MET A 295 -8.39 -22.49 -1.63
CA MET A 295 -7.64 -21.25 -1.68
C MET A 295 -6.29 -21.39 -0.97
N LEU A 296 -5.24 -20.85 -1.57
CA LEU A 296 -3.89 -20.91 -1.03
C LEU A 296 -3.51 -19.56 -0.44
N CYS A 297 -2.90 -19.59 0.75
CA CYS A 297 -2.19 -18.46 1.31
C CYS A 297 -0.69 -18.73 1.15
N LEU A 298 -0.07 -18.12 0.15
CA LEU A 298 1.31 -18.36 -0.22
C LEU A 298 2.22 -17.28 0.38
N ARG A 299 3.47 -17.64 0.64
CA ARG A 299 4.50 -16.72 1.12
C ARG A 299 5.60 -16.61 0.09
N ARG A 300 6.00 -15.37 -0.24
CA ARG A 300 7.05 -15.08 -1.21
C ARG A 300 8.37 -15.80 -0.90
N GLU A 301 8.70 -15.94 0.38
CA GLU A 301 9.92 -16.60 0.85
C GLU A 301 10.04 -18.10 0.46
N TRP A 302 8.95 -18.72 -0.01
CA TRP A 302 8.94 -20.11 -0.47
C TRP A 302 9.28 -20.27 -1.95
N TYR A 303 9.46 -19.18 -2.68
CA TYR A 303 9.60 -19.15 -4.13
C TYR A 303 10.75 -18.24 -4.54
N SER A 304 11.35 -18.49 -5.71
CA SER A 304 12.21 -17.52 -6.36
C SER A 304 11.39 -16.31 -6.85
N ASP A 305 12.08 -15.20 -7.10
CA ASP A 305 11.42 -13.98 -7.62
C ASP A 305 10.68 -14.23 -8.93
N ALA A 306 11.29 -14.98 -9.84
CA ALA A 306 10.69 -15.31 -11.13
C ALA A 306 9.42 -16.16 -10.99
N GLU A 307 9.46 -17.20 -10.12
CA GLU A 307 8.27 -18.04 -9.85
C GLU A 307 7.16 -17.22 -9.19
N TRP A 308 7.51 -16.34 -8.24
CA TRP A 308 6.54 -15.49 -7.56
C TRP A 308 5.83 -14.55 -8.53
N ILE A 309 6.59 -13.83 -9.37
CA ILE A 309 6.04 -12.93 -10.39
C ILE A 309 5.16 -13.70 -11.36
N GLN A 310 5.62 -14.84 -11.85
CA GLN A 310 4.85 -15.66 -12.80
C GLN A 310 3.52 -16.16 -12.19
N MET A 311 3.51 -16.53 -10.90
CA MET A 311 2.26 -16.94 -10.22
C MET A 311 1.29 -15.77 -10.11
N LEU A 312 1.77 -14.57 -9.74
CA LEU A 312 0.94 -13.37 -9.65
C LEU A 312 0.37 -12.98 -11.01
N GLU A 313 1.19 -12.96 -12.05
CA GLU A 313 0.75 -12.68 -13.42
C GLU A 313 -0.31 -13.69 -13.89
N ASN A 314 -0.08 -14.98 -13.65
CA ASN A 314 -1.04 -16.01 -14.01
C ASN A 314 -2.37 -15.84 -13.28
N GLU A 315 -2.35 -15.55 -11.97
CA GLU A 315 -3.57 -15.35 -11.17
C GLU A 315 -4.33 -14.13 -11.66
N ILE A 316 -3.64 -12.99 -11.82
CA ILE A 316 -4.24 -11.75 -12.33
C ILE A 316 -4.82 -11.95 -13.74
N MET A 317 -4.11 -12.64 -14.61
CA MET A 317 -4.55 -12.83 -16.01
C MET A 317 -5.71 -13.81 -16.17
N THR A 318 -5.77 -14.85 -15.31
CA THR A 318 -6.71 -15.96 -15.49
C THR A 318 -7.90 -15.93 -14.54
N VAL A 319 -7.73 -15.39 -13.33
CA VAL A 319 -8.75 -15.39 -12.27
C VAL A 319 -9.25 -13.98 -11.99
N GLY A 320 -8.37 -13.07 -11.58
CA GLY A 320 -8.75 -11.71 -11.21
C GLY A 320 -7.80 -11.05 -10.23
N PRO A 321 -8.25 -9.99 -9.55
CA PRO A 321 -7.47 -9.31 -8.54
C PRO A 321 -7.03 -10.25 -7.42
N VAL A 322 -5.82 -10.02 -6.90
CA VAL A 322 -5.20 -10.84 -5.86
C VAL A 322 -5.20 -10.13 -4.52
N LEU A 323 -5.60 -10.85 -3.47
CA LEU A 323 -5.40 -10.37 -2.10
C LEU A 323 -3.91 -10.47 -1.75
N TYR A 324 -3.23 -9.34 -1.71
CA TYR A 324 -1.78 -9.26 -1.53
C TYR A 324 -1.43 -8.54 -0.23
N GLY A 325 -0.37 -8.98 0.44
CA GLY A 325 0.11 -8.36 1.67
C GLY A 325 1.63 -8.27 1.70
N GLY A 326 2.12 -7.21 2.31
CA GLY A 326 3.51 -7.02 2.63
C GLY A 326 3.69 -6.72 4.11
N ALA A 327 4.85 -7.06 4.65
CA ALA A 327 5.23 -6.70 6.00
C ALA A 327 6.68 -6.21 6.04
N THR A 328 6.95 -5.27 6.94
CA THR A 328 8.29 -4.81 7.25
C THR A 328 9.03 -5.84 8.11
N LEU A 329 10.35 -5.66 8.26
CA LEU A 329 11.15 -6.47 9.19
C LEU A 329 10.68 -6.29 10.65
N SER A 330 10.11 -5.15 11.01
CA SER A 330 9.47 -4.87 12.31
C SER A 330 8.09 -5.51 12.47
N ASN A 331 7.63 -6.28 11.47
CA ASN A 331 6.36 -6.99 11.47
C ASN A 331 5.12 -6.08 11.35
N GLU A 332 5.30 -4.85 10.88
CA GLU A 332 4.20 -3.98 10.47
C GLU A 332 3.76 -4.38 9.08
N GLY A 333 2.51 -4.81 8.95
CA GLY A 333 1.98 -5.37 7.71
C GLY A 333 0.85 -4.53 7.13
N HIS A 334 0.72 -4.58 5.82
CA HIS A 334 -0.42 -4.00 5.11
C HIS A 334 -0.98 -5.00 4.10
N GLN A 335 -2.31 -5.06 4.03
CA GLN A 335 -3.06 -5.89 3.09
C GLN A 335 -3.75 -4.98 2.07
N PHE A 336 -3.70 -5.35 0.81
CA PHE A 336 -4.31 -4.61 -0.30
C PHE A 336 -4.70 -5.54 -1.45
N ILE A 337 -5.33 -5.00 -2.46
CA ILE A 337 -5.65 -5.69 -3.71
C ILE A 337 -4.59 -5.33 -4.75
N LEU A 338 -4.05 -6.35 -5.40
CA LEU A 338 -3.19 -6.25 -6.57
C LEU A 338 -4.05 -6.60 -7.79
N ASP A 339 -4.19 -5.67 -8.74
CA ASP A 339 -5.03 -5.76 -9.92
C ASP A 339 -4.37 -5.17 -11.18
#